data_fc870918e60b7ab5f8b2810b408bfe23
#
_entry.id   fc870918e60b7ab5f8b2810b408bfe23
#
_cell.length_a   1.000
_cell.length_b   1.000
_cell.length_c   1.000
_cell.angle_alpha   90.00
_cell.angle_beta   90.00
_cell.angle_gamma   90.00
#
_symmetry.space_group_name_H-M   'P 1'
#
loop_
_entity.id
_entity.type
_entity.pdbx_description
1 polymer ?
#
loop_
_entity_poly.entity_id
_entity_poly.type
_entity_poly.pdbx_seq_one_letter_code
_entity_poly.pdbx_strand_id
1 'polypeptide(L)'
;MNEGRKHIVFLARWYPHRYDPMFGLFIQRHAEAAALFNDITVIYCQQVDETTRQQVESQSRDVSTIPMNNKQDIVDASMHYNKKKFEIVRTLENNVDTIRIYYKKPKNKIFSLLRFYRANMIGLKLCKSPVDLIHVHILTRLGVLAWIQKLLHKTPYIITEHWSRYLPGNDFGGFFRKLATKIVVRDAKLVTTVTDNLAKAMQNHGLKNDNYVVLPNVVNLDMFHISEKKNNTPCKIIHVSCFEDKSKNISGLLESLKIIEGKGIDFQCTLIGVGMDFDLMKAKAEELQLINKVSFTGLLEGQKLADELASGDFLVLSSNYENMPVVILEALASGLPVVSTNVGGIKEMIDETKGILVEPRNKEALAEAIIKMIETHNDYDPNYLRNSVIEKYGYESVGKFLDSIYS
;
A
#
# COMPACT_ATOMS: atom_id res chain seq x y z
N MET A 1 -16.70 -21.23 15.77
CA MET A 1 -15.24 -21.13 15.59
C MET A 1 -14.79 -22.47 15.05
N ASN A 2 -14.14 -22.50 13.90
CA ASN A 2 -13.57 -23.74 13.37
C ASN A 2 -12.43 -24.18 14.31
N GLU A 3 -12.42 -25.44 14.72
CA GLU A 3 -11.37 -26.00 15.57
C GLU A 3 -9.99 -25.78 14.89
N GLY A 4 -9.06 -25.15 15.61
CA GLY A 4 -7.69 -24.89 15.16
C GLY A 4 -7.36 -23.48 14.64
N ARG A 5 -8.38 -22.62 14.34
CA ARG A 5 -8.11 -21.24 13.89
C ARG A 5 -7.82 -20.33 15.09
N LYS A 6 -6.76 -19.50 14.98
CA LYS A 6 -6.42 -18.49 15.98
C LYS A 6 -7.19 -17.20 15.73
N HIS A 7 -7.57 -16.52 16.81
CA HIS A 7 -8.17 -15.19 16.71
C HIS A 7 -7.07 -14.12 16.79
N ILE A 8 -6.81 -13.49 15.66
CA ILE A 8 -5.76 -12.46 15.51
C ILE A 8 -6.41 -11.08 15.40
N VAL A 9 -5.99 -10.15 16.24
CA VAL A 9 -6.46 -8.77 16.18
C VAL A 9 -5.43 -7.89 15.48
N PHE A 10 -5.79 -7.34 14.33
CA PHE A 10 -5.02 -6.34 13.62
C PHE A 10 -5.27 -4.96 14.22
N LEU A 11 -4.24 -4.33 14.76
CA LEU A 11 -4.25 -2.90 15.08
C LEU A 11 -3.68 -2.14 13.90
N ALA A 12 -4.56 -1.57 13.07
CA ALA A 12 -4.18 -0.91 11.84
C ALA A 12 -4.07 0.60 12.02
N ARG A 13 -2.90 1.17 11.64
CA ARG A 13 -2.71 2.62 11.61
C ARG A 13 -3.33 3.25 10.36
N TRP A 14 -3.28 2.54 9.25
CA TRP A 14 -3.88 2.86 7.96
C TRP A 14 -4.79 1.71 7.57
N TYR A 15 -5.98 2.02 7.10
CA TYR A 15 -6.94 1.03 6.63
C TYR A 15 -8.03 1.73 5.82
N PRO A 16 -8.61 1.08 4.81
CA PRO A 16 -9.68 1.67 4.01
C PRO A 16 -10.87 2.12 4.85
N HIS A 17 -11.33 3.33 4.56
CA HIS A 17 -12.44 3.92 5.29
C HIS A 17 -13.28 4.82 4.38
N ARG A 18 -14.45 5.25 4.85
CA ARG A 18 -15.45 6.00 4.06
C ARG A 18 -14.96 7.32 3.45
N TYR A 19 -13.86 7.90 3.93
CA TYR A 19 -13.29 9.13 3.38
C TYR A 19 -12.15 8.87 2.39
N ASP A 20 -11.56 7.68 2.43
CA ASP A 20 -10.48 7.25 1.54
C ASP A 20 -10.46 5.71 1.47
N PRO A 21 -11.09 5.12 0.44
CA PRO A 21 -11.17 3.66 0.29
C PRO A 21 -9.82 3.02 -0.08
N MET A 22 -8.84 3.81 -0.54
CA MET A 22 -7.50 3.31 -0.90
C MET A 22 -6.50 3.39 0.26
N PHE A 23 -6.86 4.09 1.34
CA PHE A 23 -5.95 4.33 2.45
C PHE A 23 -5.58 3.03 3.19
N GLY A 24 -4.35 2.59 3.04
CA GLY A 24 -3.88 1.37 3.70
C GLY A 24 -4.43 0.08 3.09
N LEU A 25 -4.81 0.06 1.83
CA LEU A 25 -5.33 -1.11 1.11
C LEU A 25 -4.39 -2.33 1.22
N PHE A 26 -3.07 -2.12 1.29
CA PHE A 26 -2.09 -3.18 1.49
C PHE A 26 -2.25 -3.88 2.86
N ILE A 27 -2.71 -3.18 3.92
CA ILE A 27 -3.01 -3.81 5.22
C ILE A 27 -4.31 -4.61 5.14
N GLN A 28 -5.31 -4.13 4.40
CA GLN A 28 -6.53 -4.91 4.14
C GLN A 28 -6.20 -6.20 3.42
N ARG A 29 -5.38 -6.15 2.37
CA ARG A 29 -4.94 -7.34 1.64
C ARG A 29 -4.19 -8.35 2.55
N HIS A 30 -3.38 -7.88 3.50
CA HIS A 30 -2.78 -8.76 4.53
C HIS A 30 -3.83 -9.37 5.46
N ALA A 31 -4.84 -8.61 5.87
CA ALA A 31 -5.93 -9.13 6.71
C ALA A 31 -6.74 -10.19 5.97
N GLU A 32 -7.06 -9.97 4.70
CA GLU A 32 -7.76 -10.92 3.83
C GLU A 32 -6.93 -12.19 3.60
N ALA A 33 -5.62 -12.07 3.37
CA ALA A 33 -4.72 -13.21 3.25
C ALA A 33 -4.67 -14.04 4.56
N ALA A 34 -4.55 -13.37 5.70
CA ALA A 34 -4.56 -14.02 7.01
C ALA A 34 -5.91 -14.69 7.31
N ALA A 35 -7.02 -14.11 6.82
CA ALA A 35 -8.38 -14.64 7.02
C ALA A 35 -8.64 -15.94 6.26
N LEU A 36 -7.78 -16.36 5.34
CA LEU A 36 -7.86 -17.69 4.75
C LEU A 36 -7.60 -18.80 5.78
N PHE A 37 -6.76 -18.54 6.79
CA PHE A 37 -6.29 -19.55 7.76
C PHE A 37 -6.68 -19.22 9.21
N ASN A 38 -6.97 -17.98 9.55
CA ASN A 38 -7.22 -17.49 10.91
C ASN A 38 -8.51 -16.68 11.00
N ASP A 39 -9.03 -16.47 12.21
CA ASP A 39 -10.14 -15.57 12.48
C ASP A 39 -9.56 -14.15 12.70
N ILE A 40 -9.86 -13.23 11.81
CA ILE A 40 -9.25 -11.90 11.79
C ILE A 40 -10.25 -10.83 12.22
N THR A 41 -9.86 -10.04 13.22
CA THR A 41 -10.56 -8.79 13.56
C THR A 41 -9.63 -7.60 13.33
N VAL A 42 -10.03 -6.66 12.49
CA VAL A 42 -9.28 -5.41 12.27
C VAL A 42 -9.90 -4.29 13.11
N ILE A 43 -9.08 -3.58 13.88
CA ILE A 43 -9.46 -2.35 14.58
C ILE A 43 -8.78 -1.17 13.90
N TYR A 44 -9.58 -0.27 13.36
CA TYR A 44 -9.13 0.97 12.78
C TYR A 44 -9.82 2.18 13.42
N CYS A 45 -9.04 3.20 13.77
CA CYS A 45 -9.54 4.39 14.45
C CYS A 45 -9.18 5.66 13.66
N GLN A 46 -10.20 6.36 13.15
CA GLN A 46 -10.06 7.56 12.36
C GLN A 46 -10.47 8.82 13.12
N GLN A 47 -9.55 9.78 13.21
CA GLN A 47 -9.87 11.13 13.62
C GLN A 47 -10.51 11.88 12.46
N VAL A 48 -11.67 12.48 12.69
CA VAL A 48 -12.38 13.28 11.70
C VAL A 48 -12.28 14.74 12.11
N ASP A 49 -11.76 15.60 11.28
CA ASP A 49 -11.82 17.04 11.40
C ASP A 49 -12.85 17.65 10.43
N GLU A 50 -13.18 18.92 10.62
CA GLU A 50 -14.19 19.58 9.81
C GLU A 50 -13.75 19.77 8.35
N THR A 51 -12.44 19.87 8.11
CA THR A 51 -11.86 19.98 6.77
C THR A 51 -12.02 18.68 5.98
N THR A 52 -11.73 17.53 6.61
CA THR A 52 -11.92 16.20 6.01
C THR A 52 -13.40 15.95 5.66
N ARG A 53 -14.31 16.44 6.53
CA ARG A 53 -15.74 16.30 6.29
C ARG A 53 -16.22 17.15 5.11
N GLN A 54 -15.77 18.40 5.02
CA GLN A 54 -16.12 19.32 3.93
C GLN A 54 -15.56 18.89 2.58
N GLN A 55 -14.33 18.34 2.54
CA GLN A 55 -13.72 17.81 1.32
C GLN A 55 -14.52 16.64 0.73
N VAL A 56 -15.03 15.75 1.57
CA VAL A 56 -15.84 14.62 1.10
C VAL A 56 -17.25 15.06 0.71
N GLU A 57 -17.87 15.99 1.47
CA GLU A 57 -19.18 16.55 1.12
C GLU A 57 -19.14 17.33 -0.21
N SER A 58 -18.01 17.94 -0.56
CA SER A 58 -17.81 18.60 -1.86
C SER A 58 -17.56 17.61 -3.00
N GLN A 59 -16.81 16.53 -2.75
CA GLN A 59 -16.53 15.47 -3.72
C GLN A 59 -17.74 14.53 -3.95
N SER A 60 -18.56 14.30 -2.92
CA SER A 60 -19.75 13.45 -3.05
C SER A 60 -20.89 14.08 -3.86
N ARG A 61 -20.84 15.38 -4.19
CA ARG A 61 -21.78 16.00 -5.12
C ARG A 61 -21.53 15.62 -6.57
N ASP A 62 -20.32 15.15 -6.92
CA ASP A 62 -19.94 14.68 -8.26
C ASP A 62 -19.92 13.15 -8.41
N VAL A 63 -20.07 12.40 -7.32
CA VAL A 63 -20.02 10.93 -7.33
C VAL A 63 -21.41 10.34 -7.15
N SER A 64 -22.33 10.67 -8.07
CA SER A 64 -23.63 9.98 -8.18
C SER A 64 -23.56 8.65 -8.97
N THR A 65 -22.35 8.17 -9.33
CA THR A 65 -22.18 6.93 -10.10
C THR A 65 -20.90 6.17 -9.72
N ILE A 66 -20.84 5.65 -8.49
CA ILE A 66 -20.03 4.45 -8.26
C ILE A 66 -21.02 3.28 -8.28
N PRO A 67 -21.01 2.41 -9.29
CA PRO A 67 -21.79 1.19 -9.23
C PRO A 67 -21.15 0.28 -8.16
N MET A 68 -21.82 0.11 -7.03
CA MET A 68 -21.59 -1.05 -6.18
C MET A 68 -22.08 -2.28 -6.96
N ASN A 69 -21.21 -2.84 -7.77
CA ASN A 69 -21.41 -4.16 -8.32
C ASN A 69 -21.07 -5.19 -7.25
N ASN A 70 -22.04 -5.57 -6.49
CA ASN A 70 -22.47 -6.88 -6.01
C ASN A 70 -23.40 -6.67 -4.83
N LYS A 71 -24.68 -6.46 -5.14
CA LYS A 71 -25.77 -6.36 -4.16
C LYS A 71 -26.18 -7.74 -3.55
N GLN A 72 -25.39 -8.79 -3.70
CA GLN A 72 -25.85 -10.13 -3.30
C GLN A 72 -25.18 -10.72 -2.06
N ASP A 73 -24.16 -10.06 -1.47
CA ASP A 73 -23.50 -10.53 -0.22
C ASP A 73 -23.54 -9.53 0.94
N ILE A 74 -24.37 -8.47 0.85
CA ILE A 74 -24.65 -7.62 2.01
C ILE A 74 -25.75 -8.28 2.83
N VAL A 75 -25.41 -9.40 3.45
CA VAL A 75 -26.21 -9.94 4.55
C VAL A 75 -25.83 -9.15 5.81
N ASP A 76 -26.70 -8.19 6.14
CA ASP A 76 -27.08 -7.77 7.50
C ASP A 76 -25.99 -7.74 8.59
N ALA A 77 -24.92 -6.94 8.43
CA ALA A 77 -23.90 -6.83 9.46
C ALA A 77 -23.27 -5.43 9.64
N SER A 78 -23.94 -4.38 9.25
CA SER A 78 -23.49 -3.04 9.67
C SER A 78 -24.17 -2.65 10.98
N MET A 79 -23.51 -2.92 12.11
CA MET A 79 -23.94 -2.38 13.40
C MET A 79 -23.43 -0.94 13.55
N HIS A 80 -24.31 0.03 13.37
CA HIS A 80 -24.05 1.42 13.75
C HIS A 80 -24.33 1.62 15.23
N TYR A 81 -23.29 1.89 16.01
CA TYR A 81 -23.41 2.13 17.44
C TYR A 81 -22.82 3.47 17.82
N ASN A 82 -23.63 4.35 18.40
CA ASN A 82 -23.20 5.69 18.83
C ASN A 82 -22.96 5.70 20.33
N LYS A 83 -21.69 5.58 20.77
CA LYS A 83 -21.30 5.65 22.17
C LYS A 83 -20.67 7.02 22.45
N LYS A 84 -21.42 7.95 23.04
CA LYS A 84 -20.97 9.30 23.43
C LYS A 84 -19.59 9.69 22.86
N LYS A 85 -19.52 10.39 21.71
CA LYS A 85 -18.32 10.90 21.02
C LYS A 85 -17.56 9.91 20.13
N PHE A 86 -17.99 8.67 19.98
CA PHE A 86 -17.42 7.67 19.07
C PHE A 86 -18.54 7.05 18.23
N GLU A 87 -18.38 7.10 16.92
CA GLU A 87 -19.22 6.37 15.98
C GLU A 87 -18.49 5.06 15.65
N ILE A 88 -19.16 3.93 15.77
CA ILE A 88 -18.58 2.61 15.55
C ILE A 88 -19.33 1.97 14.39
N VAL A 89 -18.59 1.54 13.39
CA VAL A 89 -19.08 0.80 12.22
C VAL A 89 -18.37 -0.55 12.23
N ARG A 90 -19.13 -1.64 12.24
CA ARG A 90 -18.61 -3.00 12.16
C ARG A 90 -19.11 -3.64 10.88
N THR A 91 -18.22 -4.22 10.11
CA THR A 91 -18.52 -4.91 8.85
C THR A 91 -17.80 -6.24 8.82
N LEU A 92 -18.39 -7.21 8.13
CA LEU A 92 -17.74 -8.48 7.80
C LEU A 92 -17.59 -8.51 6.28
N GLU A 93 -16.36 -8.38 5.79
CA GLU A 93 -16.03 -8.32 4.38
C GLU A 93 -14.85 -9.27 4.10
N ASN A 94 -14.94 -10.12 3.10
CA ASN A 94 -13.89 -11.09 2.75
C ASN A 94 -13.39 -11.92 3.96
N ASN A 95 -14.29 -12.38 4.82
CA ASN A 95 -14.02 -13.09 6.08
C ASN A 95 -13.22 -12.28 7.12
N VAL A 96 -13.09 -10.98 6.95
CA VAL A 96 -12.45 -10.06 7.90
C VAL A 96 -13.50 -9.28 8.67
N ASP A 97 -13.52 -9.45 10.01
CA ASP A 97 -14.37 -8.67 10.91
C ASP A 97 -13.71 -7.32 11.17
N THR A 98 -14.26 -6.25 10.62
CA THR A 98 -13.65 -4.92 10.68
C THR A 98 -14.43 -3.99 11.60
N ILE A 99 -13.76 -3.41 12.60
CA ILE A 99 -14.30 -2.43 13.56
C ILE A 99 -13.67 -1.06 13.26
N ARG A 100 -14.42 -0.20 12.58
CA ARG A 100 -14.01 1.19 12.28
C ARG A 100 -14.59 2.12 13.32
N ILE A 101 -13.75 2.95 13.97
CA ILE A 101 -14.16 3.88 15.02
C ILE A 101 -13.80 5.30 14.60
N TYR A 102 -14.85 6.11 14.36
CA TYR A 102 -14.70 7.50 13.96
C TYR A 102 -14.93 8.42 15.17
N TYR A 103 -14.08 9.46 15.30
CA TYR A 103 -14.24 10.42 16.39
C TYR A 103 -13.69 11.79 16.02
N LYS A 104 -14.35 12.86 16.56
CA LYS A 104 -13.93 14.24 16.34
C LYS A 104 -12.54 14.48 16.93
N LYS A 105 -11.64 15.09 16.16
CA LYS A 105 -10.28 15.46 16.58
C LYS A 105 -10.35 16.55 17.67
N PRO A 106 -9.81 16.31 18.88
CA PRO A 106 -9.70 17.36 19.89
C PRO A 106 -8.66 18.41 19.50
N LYS A 107 -8.91 19.66 19.88
CA LYS A 107 -7.94 20.76 19.66
C LYS A 107 -6.64 20.54 20.45
N ASN A 108 -6.73 20.02 21.67
CA ASN A 108 -5.57 19.76 22.52
C ASN A 108 -4.91 18.42 22.19
N LYS A 109 -3.57 18.42 22.06
CA LYS A 109 -2.76 17.23 21.70
C LYS A 109 -2.86 16.09 22.72
N ILE A 110 -2.94 16.41 24.02
CA ILE A 110 -3.06 15.41 25.10
C ILE A 110 -4.42 14.72 25.02
N PHE A 111 -5.51 15.49 24.90
CA PHE A 111 -6.85 14.93 24.73
C PHE A 111 -6.99 14.14 23.41
N SER A 112 -6.28 14.55 22.36
CA SER A 112 -6.24 13.78 21.11
C SER A 112 -5.59 12.41 21.33
N LEU A 113 -4.49 12.36 22.08
CA LEU A 113 -3.81 11.12 22.42
C LEU A 113 -4.69 10.21 23.30
N LEU A 114 -5.29 10.76 24.36
CA LEU A 114 -6.19 10.00 25.23
C LEU A 114 -7.40 9.44 24.47
N ARG A 115 -7.97 10.24 23.56
CA ARG A 115 -9.11 9.81 22.75
C ARG A 115 -8.72 8.72 21.76
N PHE A 116 -7.53 8.79 21.18
CA PHE A 116 -6.98 7.74 20.33
C PHE A 116 -6.87 6.41 21.08
N TYR A 117 -6.25 6.40 22.26
CA TYR A 117 -6.13 5.17 23.06
C TYR A 117 -7.50 4.66 23.49
N ARG A 118 -8.41 5.55 23.90
CA ARG A 118 -9.77 5.16 24.29
C ARG A 118 -10.55 4.54 23.13
N ALA A 119 -10.43 5.07 21.91
CA ALA A 119 -11.04 4.48 20.72
C ALA A 119 -10.55 3.06 20.48
N ASN A 120 -9.23 2.84 20.47
CA ASN A 120 -8.64 1.52 20.28
C ASN A 120 -9.03 0.54 21.41
N MET A 121 -9.09 0.99 22.65
CA MET A 121 -9.56 0.16 23.77
C MET A 121 -11.04 -0.20 23.65
N ILE A 122 -11.88 0.66 23.06
CA ILE A 122 -13.27 0.31 22.73
C ILE A 122 -13.27 -0.80 21.67
N GLY A 123 -12.45 -0.67 20.62
CA GLY A 123 -12.31 -1.71 19.60
C GLY A 123 -11.92 -3.06 20.20
N LEU A 124 -10.87 -3.10 21.03
CA LEU A 124 -10.43 -4.31 21.72
C LEU A 124 -11.53 -4.95 22.59
N LYS A 125 -12.36 -4.14 23.27
CA LYS A 125 -13.50 -4.64 24.06
C LYS A 125 -14.65 -5.19 23.22
N LEU A 126 -14.73 -4.82 21.94
CA LEU A 126 -15.73 -5.31 21.00
C LEU A 126 -15.27 -6.56 20.25
N CYS A 127 -14.00 -6.93 20.37
CA CYS A 127 -13.50 -8.16 19.81
C CYS A 127 -14.14 -9.37 20.46
N LYS A 128 -14.35 -10.42 19.67
CA LYS A 128 -14.70 -11.74 20.20
C LYS A 128 -13.50 -12.24 21.01
N SER A 129 -13.73 -12.78 22.20
CA SER A 129 -12.71 -13.33 23.07
C SER A 129 -12.67 -14.86 22.92
N PRO A 130 -11.50 -15.52 23.08
CA PRO A 130 -10.18 -14.96 23.40
C PRO A 130 -9.47 -14.33 22.19
N VAL A 131 -8.49 -13.45 22.47
CA VAL A 131 -7.56 -12.91 21.48
C VAL A 131 -6.22 -13.63 21.66
N ASP A 132 -5.82 -14.42 20.66
CA ASP A 132 -4.60 -15.22 20.74
C ASP A 132 -3.35 -14.39 20.48
N LEU A 133 -3.44 -13.39 19.57
CA LEU A 133 -2.33 -12.54 19.21
C LEU A 133 -2.80 -11.18 18.69
N ILE A 134 -2.02 -10.14 18.96
CA ILE A 134 -2.20 -8.81 18.37
C ILE A 134 -1.18 -8.60 17.27
N HIS A 135 -1.62 -8.25 16.08
CA HIS A 135 -0.77 -7.88 14.96
C HIS A 135 -0.83 -6.36 14.73
N VAL A 136 0.27 -5.68 15.00
CA VAL A 136 0.37 -4.22 14.84
C VAL A 136 0.86 -3.89 13.45
N HIS A 137 0.05 -3.20 12.68
CA HIS A 137 0.45 -2.65 11.38
C HIS A 137 0.79 -1.17 11.50
N ILE A 138 2.06 -0.84 11.23
CA ILE A 138 2.67 0.48 11.40
C ILE A 138 2.82 0.85 12.88
N LEU A 139 4.04 0.73 13.34
CA LEU A 139 4.50 0.68 14.73
C LEU A 139 4.12 1.85 15.64
N THR A 140 3.85 3.01 15.21
CA THR A 140 3.57 4.23 15.98
C THR A 140 2.99 4.01 17.41
N ARG A 141 1.90 4.72 17.77
CA ARG A 141 1.23 4.62 19.08
C ARG A 141 0.54 3.26 19.32
N LEU A 142 0.23 2.53 18.24
CA LEU A 142 -0.42 1.21 18.33
C LEU A 142 0.50 0.16 18.94
N GLY A 143 1.81 0.23 18.65
CA GLY A 143 2.79 -0.65 19.29
C GLY A 143 2.82 -0.50 20.81
N VAL A 144 2.72 0.73 21.33
CA VAL A 144 2.62 0.97 22.78
C VAL A 144 1.36 0.34 23.36
N LEU A 145 0.23 0.41 22.65
CA LEU A 145 -1.01 -0.22 23.07
C LEU A 145 -0.86 -1.75 23.14
N ALA A 146 -0.30 -2.37 22.09
CA ALA A 146 -0.06 -3.81 22.07
C ALA A 146 0.90 -4.25 23.19
N TRP A 147 1.95 -3.47 23.45
CA TRP A 147 2.87 -3.71 24.56
C TRP A 147 2.16 -3.67 25.92
N ILE A 148 1.26 -2.69 26.15
CA ILE A 148 0.44 -2.61 27.36
C ILE A 148 -0.49 -3.84 27.46
N GLN A 149 -1.10 -4.30 26.37
CA GLN A 149 -1.94 -5.51 26.37
C GLN A 149 -1.13 -6.76 26.75
N LYS A 150 0.12 -6.87 26.24
CA LYS A 150 1.05 -7.94 26.65
C LYS A 150 1.32 -7.91 28.15
N LEU A 151 1.57 -6.74 28.74
CA LEU A 151 1.84 -6.61 30.17
C LEU A 151 0.63 -6.92 31.04
N LEU A 152 -0.55 -6.48 30.66
CA LEU A 152 -1.79 -6.60 31.47
C LEU A 152 -2.49 -7.96 31.26
N HIS A 153 -2.50 -8.47 30.04
CA HIS A 153 -3.30 -9.64 29.66
C HIS A 153 -2.44 -10.80 29.14
N LYS A 154 -1.13 -10.66 29.09
CA LYS A 154 -0.15 -11.63 28.54
C LYS A 154 -0.40 -11.97 27.05
N THR A 155 -1.22 -11.18 26.34
CA THR A 155 -1.47 -11.37 24.91
C THR A 155 -0.21 -11.05 24.12
N PRO A 156 0.39 -11.99 23.38
CA PRO A 156 1.56 -11.73 22.58
C PRO A 156 1.23 -10.79 21.44
N TYR A 157 2.25 -10.11 20.91
CA TYR A 157 2.08 -9.27 19.71
C TYR A 157 3.25 -9.37 18.76
N ILE A 158 2.95 -9.18 17.49
CA ILE A 158 3.91 -9.02 16.40
C ILE A 158 3.71 -7.65 15.73
N ILE A 159 4.68 -7.25 14.96
CA ILE A 159 4.69 -5.94 14.28
C ILE A 159 4.95 -6.16 12.80
N THR A 160 4.17 -5.53 11.93
CA THR A 160 4.52 -5.33 10.53
C THR A 160 4.70 -3.85 10.24
N GLU A 161 5.90 -3.47 9.81
CA GLU A 161 6.21 -2.10 9.44
C GLU A 161 6.16 -1.92 7.92
N HIS A 162 5.47 -0.87 7.49
CA HIS A 162 5.27 -0.50 6.08
C HIS A 162 5.86 0.87 5.75
N TRP A 163 6.11 1.68 6.77
CA TRP A 163 6.40 3.09 6.58
C TRP A 163 7.87 3.34 6.28
N SER A 164 8.13 4.08 5.21
CA SER A 164 9.47 4.49 4.77
C SER A 164 10.20 5.46 5.71
N ARG A 165 9.59 5.86 6.84
CA ARG A 165 10.18 6.84 7.77
C ARG A 165 11.54 6.46 8.35
N TYR A 166 11.87 5.17 8.36
CA TYR A 166 13.14 4.65 8.86
C TYR A 166 14.24 4.65 7.80
N LEU A 167 13.86 4.82 6.53
CA LEU A 167 14.80 4.87 5.40
C LEU A 167 15.64 6.17 5.45
N PRO A 168 16.85 6.16 4.89
CA PRO A 168 17.70 7.33 4.80
C PRO A 168 16.99 8.55 4.21
N GLY A 169 17.25 9.73 4.77
CA GLY A 169 16.60 10.97 4.33
C GLY A 169 15.22 11.27 4.95
N ASN A 170 14.68 10.33 5.74
CA ASN A 170 13.41 10.53 6.46
C ASN A 170 13.60 10.76 7.95
N ASP A 171 12.62 11.42 8.60
CA ASP A 171 12.71 11.79 10.02
C ASP A 171 12.14 10.70 10.94
N PHE A 172 13.04 9.95 11.56
CA PHE A 172 12.73 9.17 12.75
C PHE A 172 13.33 9.86 13.98
N GLY A 173 12.71 10.99 14.39
CA GLY A 173 13.16 11.87 15.45
C GLY A 173 12.36 11.78 16.75
N GLY A 174 12.87 12.47 17.83
CA GLY A 174 12.26 12.60 19.14
C GLY A 174 12.67 11.50 20.14
N PHE A 175 13.31 11.93 21.25
CA PHE A 175 13.88 11.03 22.26
C PHE A 175 12.85 10.04 22.84
N PHE A 176 11.72 10.53 23.34
CA PHE A 176 10.67 9.67 23.93
C PHE A 176 10.06 8.70 22.91
N ARG A 177 9.90 9.13 21.65
CA ARG A 177 9.42 8.27 20.58
C ARG A 177 10.42 7.14 20.31
N LYS A 178 11.70 7.47 20.18
CA LYS A 178 12.77 6.46 19.96
C LYS A 178 12.83 5.46 21.09
N LEU A 179 12.77 5.93 22.35
CA LEU A 179 12.81 5.05 23.51
C LEU A 179 11.60 4.11 23.57
N ALA A 180 10.38 4.66 23.43
CA ALA A 180 9.17 3.83 23.41
C ALA A 180 9.18 2.82 22.25
N THR A 181 9.61 3.25 21.07
CA THR A 181 9.70 2.36 19.89
C THR A 181 10.72 1.24 20.13
N LYS A 182 11.88 1.54 20.74
CA LYS A 182 12.90 0.51 21.09
C LYS A 182 12.34 -0.55 22.04
N ILE A 183 11.63 -0.15 23.08
CA ILE A 183 11.02 -1.08 24.05
C ILE A 183 9.99 -1.96 23.34
N VAL A 184 9.10 -1.35 22.57
CA VAL A 184 8.02 -2.06 21.87
C VAL A 184 8.59 -3.05 20.85
N VAL A 185 9.61 -2.67 20.08
CA VAL A 185 10.26 -3.55 19.10
C VAL A 185 10.98 -4.71 19.79
N ARG A 186 11.74 -4.42 20.84
CA ARG A 186 12.47 -5.46 21.60
C ARG A 186 11.54 -6.51 22.18
N ASP A 187 10.39 -6.10 22.73
CA ASP A 187 9.47 -6.97 23.46
C ASP A 187 8.43 -7.65 22.56
N ALA A 188 8.40 -7.36 21.25
CA ALA A 188 7.57 -8.07 20.28
C ALA A 188 8.01 -9.53 20.13
N LYS A 189 7.06 -10.44 19.90
CA LYS A 189 7.36 -11.86 19.56
C LYS A 189 8.15 -11.95 18.26
N LEU A 190 7.81 -11.08 17.30
CA LEU A 190 8.38 -11.02 15.97
C LEU A 190 8.20 -9.62 15.40
N VAL A 191 9.13 -9.16 14.60
CA VAL A 191 9.02 -7.95 13.78
C VAL A 191 9.09 -8.32 12.32
N THR A 192 8.09 -7.95 11.55
CA THR A 192 8.11 -8.10 10.10
C THR A 192 8.21 -6.74 9.43
N THR A 193 8.83 -6.73 8.27
CA THR A 193 8.94 -5.58 7.37
C THR A 193 8.60 -6.02 5.96
N VAL A 194 8.10 -5.12 5.14
CA VAL A 194 7.75 -5.48 3.76
C VAL A 194 8.96 -5.71 2.86
N THR A 195 10.16 -5.25 3.27
CA THR A 195 11.43 -5.43 2.56
C THR A 195 12.58 -5.63 3.55
N ASP A 196 13.63 -6.31 3.14
CA ASP A 196 14.88 -6.44 3.91
C ASP A 196 15.56 -5.08 4.08
N ASN A 197 15.49 -4.23 3.07
CA ASN A 197 15.99 -2.85 3.15
C ASN A 197 15.36 -2.07 4.32
N LEU A 198 14.05 -2.19 4.54
CA LEU A 198 13.37 -1.57 5.67
C LEU A 198 13.78 -2.20 7.01
N ALA A 199 13.96 -3.52 7.07
CA ALA A 199 14.44 -4.21 8.26
C ALA A 199 15.81 -3.68 8.68
N LYS A 200 16.76 -3.62 7.75
CA LYS A 200 18.11 -3.07 7.98
C LYS A 200 18.05 -1.61 8.43
N ALA A 201 17.21 -0.78 7.81
CA ALA A 201 17.04 0.61 8.20
C ALA A 201 16.53 0.75 9.64
N MET A 202 15.53 -0.06 10.04
CA MET A 202 15.03 -0.08 11.42
C MET A 202 16.12 -0.51 12.42
N GLN A 203 16.87 -1.55 12.10
CA GLN A 203 17.98 -2.05 12.95
C GLN A 203 19.09 -1.00 13.10
N ASN A 204 19.41 -0.25 12.04
CA ASN A 204 20.37 0.86 12.06
C ASN A 204 19.93 2.00 13.00
N HIS A 205 18.62 2.18 13.22
CA HIS A 205 18.08 3.08 14.25
C HIS A 205 18.12 2.47 15.66
N GLY A 206 18.70 1.28 15.82
CA GLY A 206 18.78 0.55 17.10
C GLY A 206 17.45 -0.06 17.53
N LEU A 207 16.55 -0.34 16.60
CA LEU A 207 15.30 -1.08 16.82
C LEU A 207 15.64 -2.58 16.72
N LYS A 208 16.15 -3.15 17.82
CA LYS A 208 16.64 -4.53 17.85
C LYS A 208 15.54 -5.48 18.31
N ASN A 209 15.44 -6.61 17.62
CA ASN A 209 14.65 -7.79 17.99
C ASN A 209 15.38 -9.00 17.39
N ASP A 210 15.33 -10.14 18.06
CA ASP A 210 16.04 -11.35 17.61
C ASP A 210 15.37 -12.00 16.39
N ASN A 211 14.09 -11.66 16.16
CA ASN A 211 13.26 -12.25 15.12
C ASN A 211 12.78 -11.15 14.14
N TYR A 212 13.58 -10.84 13.13
CA TYR A 212 13.16 -10.03 11.98
C TYR A 212 12.89 -10.91 10.76
N VAL A 213 11.74 -10.74 10.12
CA VAL A 213 11.35 -11.50 8.93
C VAL A 213 10.72 -10.56 7.90
N VAL A 214 10.89 -10.84 6.60
CA VAL A 214 10.22 -10.09 5.53
C VAL A 214 8.84 -10.68 5.28
N LEU A 215 7.81 -9.85 5.42
CA LEU A 215 6.43 -10.12 5.05
C LEU A 215 6.07 -9.23 3.86
N PRO A 216 6.06 -9.73 2.63
CA PRO A 216 5.82 -8.90 1.46
C PRO A 216 4.36 -8.43 1.36
N ASN A 217 4.13 -7.38 0.58
CA ASN A 217 2.78 -6.95 0.23
C ASN A 217 2.06 -8.01 -0.62
N VAL A 218 0.73 -7.98 -0.58
CA VAL A 218 -0.15 -8.92 -1.31
C VAL A 218 -0.66 -8.27 -2.58
N VAL A 219 -0.70 -9.03 -3.66
CA VAL A 219 -1.36 -8.67 -4.91
C VAL A 219 -2.57 -9.57 -5.18
N ASN A 220 -3.64 -8.97 -5.71
CA ASN A 220 -4.83 -9.73 -6.11
C ASN A 220 -4.63 -10.32 -7.53
N LEU A 221 -4.23 -11.58 -7.59
CA LEU A 221 -3.91 -12.27 -8.83
C LEU A 221 -5.14 -12.59 -9.70
N ASP A 222 -6.34 -12.62 -9.11
CA ASP A 222 -7.58 -12.87 -9.85
C ASP A 222 -8.01 -11.63 -10.66
N MET A 223 -7.61 -10.45 -10.19
CA MET A 223 -7.92 -9.18 -10.85
C MET A 223 -6.96 -8.88 -12.00
N PHE A 224 -5.65 -9.10 -11.78
CA PHE A 224 -4.62 -8.79 -12.76
C PHE A 224 -4.34 -9.99 -13.67
N HIS A 225 -4.44 -9.80 -14.97
CA HIS A 225 -4.34 -10.86 -15.97
C HIS A 225 -3.42 -10.46 -17.12
N ILE A 226 -2.84 -11.46 -17.76
CA ILE A 226 -2.08 -11.25 -19.00
C ILE A 226 -3.10 -11.04 -20.13
N SER A 227 -2.98 -9.95 -20.86
CA SER A 227 -3.73 -9.71 -22.09
C SER A 227 -3.12 -10.51 -23.24
N GLU A 228 -3.92 -10.88 -24.24
CA GLU A 228 -3.39 -11.31 -25.52
C GLU A 228 -2.49 -10.19 -26.06
N LYS A 229 -1.23 -10.54 -26.41
CA LYS A 229 -0.23 -9.56 -26.86
C LYS A 229 -0.78 -8.77 -28.06
N LYS A 230 -1.08 -7.52 -27.82
CA LYS A 230 -1.23 -6.52 -28.87
C LYS A 230 0.16 -5.90 -29.04
N ASN A 231 0.76 -6.06 -30.20
CA ASN A 231 1.93 -5.25 -30.55
C ASN A 231 1.44 -3.80 -30.71
N ASN A 232 1.46 -3.04 -29.63
CA ASN A 232 1.05 -1.65 -29.67
C ASN A 232 2.01 -0.86 -30.55
N THR A 233 1.46 -0.17 -31.53
CA THR A 233 2.21 0.76 -32.37
C THR A 233 1.44 2.09 -32.37
N PRO A 234 1.97 3.11 -31.68
CA PRO A 234 3.22 3.15 -30.91
C PRO A 234 3.19 2.35 -29.61
N CYS A 235 4.37 2.04 -29.05
CA CYS A 235 4.56 1.35 -27.77
C CYS A 235 3.83 2.09 -26.64
N LYS A 236 3.07 1.37 -25.81
CA LYS A 236 2.24 1.92 -24.72
C LYS A 236 2.91 1.76 -23.36
N ILE A 237 3.36 2.85 -22.81
CA ILE A 237 4.00 2.96 -21.49
C ILE A 237 2.93 3.26 -20.43
N ILE A 238 2.96 2.55 -19.31
CA ILE A 238 2.06 2.81 -18.17
C ILE A 238 2.85 3.35 -16.99
N HIS A 239 2.34 4.39 -16.33
CA HIS A 239 2.80 4.87 -15.03
C HIS A 239 1.63 4.95 -14.07
N VAL A 240 1.79 4.41 -12.85
CA VAL A 240 0.76 4.44 -11.80
C VAL A 240 1.37 4.94 -10.51
N SER A 241 0.88 6.07 -10.00
CA SER A 241 1.33 6.58 -8.70
C SER A 241 0.35 7.59 -8.10
N CYS A 242 0.52 7.93 -6.82
CA CYS A 242 -0.03 9.18 -6.30
C CYS A 242 0.80 10.35 -6.88
N PHE A 243 0.13 11.44 -7.27
CA PHE A 243 0.79 12.61 -7.85
C PHE A 243 1.34 13.51 -6.74
N GLU A 244 2.42 13.04 -6.11
CA GLU A 244 3.30 13.79 -5.20
C GLU A 244 4.70 13.78 -5.83
N ASP A 245 5.05 14.82 -6.57
CA ASP A 245 6.25 14.87 -7.40
C ASP A 245 7.54 14.72 -6.59
N LYS A 246 7.56 15.26 -5.38
CA LYS A 246 8.69 15.09 -4.45
C LYS A 246 9.08 13.63 -4.25
N SER A 247 8.10 12.74 -4.17
CA SER A 247 8.32 11.29 -3.94
C SER A 247 8.35 10.48 -5.22
N LYS A 248 7.48 10.81 -6.18
CA LYS A 248 7.27 10.01 -7.40
C LYS A 248 8.05 10.52 -8.61
N ASN A 249 8.58 11.78 -8.54
CA ASN A 249 9.41 12.38 -9.58
C ASN A 249 8.79 12.29 -10.99
N ILE A 250 7.48 12.58 -11.07
CA ILE A 250 6.72 12.54 -12.32
C ILE A 250 7.25 13.60 -13.29
N SER A 251 7.69 14.75 -12.76
CA SER A 251 8.36 15.78 -13.53
C SER A 251 9.62 15.25 -14.23
N GLY A 252 10.44 14.45 -13.54
CA GLY A 252 11.60 13.79 -14.12
C GLY A 252 11.23 12.74 -15.19
N LEU A 253 10.11 12.01 -15.01
CA LEU A 253 9.59 11.14 -16.05
C LEU A 253 9.20 11.93 -17.30
N LEU A 254 8.43 13.01 -17.16
CA LEU A 254 8.04 13.86 -18.29
C LEU A 254 9.25 14.42 -19.04
N GLU A 255 10.32 14.84 -18.31
CA GLU A 255 11.57 15.28 -18.93
C GLU A 255 12.29 14.15 -19.68
N SER A 256 12.27 12.93 -19.15
CA SER A 256 12.81 11.74 -19.83
C SER A 256 12.03 11.43 -21.12
N LEU A 257 10.69 11.50 -21.07
CA LEU A 257 9.84 11.32 -22.25
C LEU A 257 10.10 12.39 -23.31
N LYS A 258 10.42 13.63 -22.91
CA LYS A 258 10.80 14.69 -23.85
C LYS A 258 12.14 14.40 -24.54
N ILE A 259 13.09 13.81 -23.84
CA ILE A 259 14.36 13.35 -24.45
C ILE A 259 14.09 12.27 -25.51
N ILE A 260 13.19 11.33 -25.22
CA ILE A 260 12.83 10.23 -26.14
C ILE A 260 12.15 10.79 -27.39
N GLU A 261 11.20 11.71 -27.23
CA GLU A 261 10.52 12.38 -28.35
C GLU A 261 11.53 13.13 -29.23
N GLY A 262 12.48 13.87 -28.61
CA GLY A 262 13.54 14.60 -29.31
C GLY A 262 14.46 13.70 -30.13
N LYS A 263 14.54 12.39 -29.81
CA LYS A 263 15.26 11.39 -30.61
C LYS A 263 14.41 10.78 -31.75
N GLY A 264 13.16 11.23 -31.92
CA GLY A 264 12.25 10.76 -32.97
C GLY A 264 11.64 9.39 -32.69
N ILE A 265 11.72 8.87 -31.46
CA ILE A 265 11.14 7.59 -31.06
C ILE A 265 9.65 7.80 -30.71
N ASP A 266 8.80 6.98 -31.28
CA ASP A 266 7.35 7.06 -31.05
C ASP A 266 6.90 6.22 -29.87
N PHE A 267 6.00 6.79 -29.04
CA PHE A 267 5.42 6.14 -27.85
C PHE A 267 4.09 6.80 -27.47
N GLN A 268 3.32 6.10 -26.67
CA GLN A 268 2.20 6.64 -25.89
C GLN A 268 2.45 6.36 -24.41
N CYS A 269 2.19 7.31 -23.53
CA CYS A 269 2.36 7.12 -22.08
C CYS A 269 1.07 7.48 -21.35
N THR A 270 0.54 6.54 -20.56
CA THR A 270 -0.63 6.76 -19.71
C THR A 270 -0.19 6.94 -18.26
N LEU A 271 -0.49 8.12 -17.70
CA LEU A 271 -0.23 8.47 -16.30
C LEU A 271 -1.52 8.30 -15.49
N ILE A 272 -1.51 7.34 -14.56
CA ILE A 272 -2.66 6.92 -13.76
C ILE A 272 -2.47 7.36 -12.32
N GLY A 273 -3.47 8.02 -11.76
CA GLY A 273 -3.51 8.44 -10.37
C GLY A 273 -3.94 9.88 -10.18
N VAL A 274 -3.99 10.30 -8.93
CA VAL A 274 -4.32 11.67 -8.49
C VAL A 274 -3.41 12.06 -7.33
N GLY A 275 -3.32 13.35 -7.03
CA GLY A 275 -2.53 13.85 -5.92
C GLY A 275 -2.39 15.37 -5.98
N MET A 276 -1.63 15.92 -5.02
CA MET A 276 -1.50 17.38 -4.87
C MET A 276 -0.85 18.07 -6.08
N ASP A 277 -0.02 17.36 -6.82
CA ASP A 277 0.73 17.91 -7.96
C ASP A 277 0.11 17.51 -9.32
N PHE A 278 -1.11 16.94 -9.33
CA PHE A 278 -1.74 16.42 -10.56
C PHE A 278 -1.87 17.50 -11.65
N ASP A 279 -2.42 18.66 -11.31
CA ASP A 279 -2.59 19.76 -12.26
C ASP A 279 -1.24 20.39 -12.68
N LEU A 280 -0.28 20.42 -11.76
CA LEU A 280 1.10 20.87 -12.04
C LEU A 280 1.77 19.96 -13.07
N MET A 281 1.60 18.64 -12.97
CA MET A 281 2.17 17.68 -13.92
C MET A 281 1.51 17.77 -15.29
N LYS A 282 0.21 18.05 -15.35
CA LYS A 282 -0.48 18.34 -16.63
C LYS A 282 0.10 19.57 -17.30
N ALA A 283 0.22 20.69 -16.56
CA ALA A 283 0.80 21.91 -17.08
C ALA A 283 2.26 21.71 -17.57
N LYS A 284 3.04 20.89 -16.83
CA LYS A 284 4.40 20.54 -17.26
C LYS A 284 4.41 19.71 -18.55
N ALA A 285 3.50 18.80 -18.75
CA ALA A 285 3.38 18.03 -19.99
C ALA A 285 3.02 18.95 -21.20
N GLU A 286 2.17 19.96 -20.97
CA GLU A 286 1.85 20.99 -21.97
C GLU A 286 3.08 21.85 -22.30
N GLU A 287 3.81 22.33 -21.29
CA GLU A 287 5.06 23.08 -21.44
C GLU A 287 6.09 22.30 -22.28
N LEU A 288 6.20 21.00 -22.03
CA LEU A 288 7.10 20.10 -22.76
C LEU A 288 6.55 19.67 -24.14
N GLN A 289 5.36 20.11 -24.52
CA GLN A 289 4.68 19.75 -25.78
C GLN A 289 4.42 18.24 -25.93
N LEU A 290 4.10 17.55 -24.82
CA LEU A 290 3.87 16.11 -24.78
C LEU A 290 2.38 15.71 -24.79
N ILE A 291 1.45 16.66 -24.93
CA ILE A 291 -0.01 16.43 -24.80
C ILE A 291 -0.57 15.39 -25.77
N ASN A 292 0.07 15.20 -26.92
CA ASN A 292 -0.34 14.21 -27.93
C ASN A 292 0.23 12.80 -27.65
N LYS A 293 1.18 12.68 -26.71
CA LYS A 293 1.88 11.44 -26.37
C LYS A 293 1.65 10.99 -24.94
N VAL A 294 1.20 11.89 -24.05
CA VAL A 294 0.98 11.63 -22.62
C VAL A 294 -0.48 11.89 -22.27
N SER A 295 -1.14 10.89 -21.73
CA SER A 295 -2.51 10.97 -21.26
C SER A 295 -2.58 10.87 -19.73
N PHE A 296 -3.53 11.57 -19.12
CA PHE A 296 -3.79 11.59 -17.68
C PHE A 296 -5.20 11.06 -17.43
N THR A 297 -5.32 9.89 -16.82
CA THR A 297 -6.62 9.24 -16.61
C THR A 297 -7.31 9.67 -15.33
N GLY A 298 -6.58 10.27 -14.38
CA GLY A 298 -7.03 10.36 -13.00
C GLY A 298 -6.92 9.00 -12.28
N LEU A 299 -7.65 8.83 -11.19
CA LEU A 299 -7.63 7.60 -10.41
C LEU A 299 -8.37 6.48 -11.14
N LEU A 300 -7.67 5.37 -11.37
CA LEU A 300 -8.27 4.09 -11.78
C LEU A 300 -8.11 3.08 -10.64
N GLU A 301 -9.16 2.31 -10.39
CA GLU A 301 -9.21 1.31 -9.32
C GLU A 301 -9.82 0.00 -9.82
N GLY A 302 -9.53 -1.10 -9.13
CA GLY A 302 -10.13 -2.39 -9.41
C GLY A 302 -9.89 -2.85 -10.84
N GLN A 303 -10.95 -3.35 -11.49
CA GLN A 303 -10.87 -3.88 -12.85
C GLN A 303 -10.38 -2.85 -13.87
N LYS A 304 -10.75 -1.57 -13.73
CA LYS A 304 -10.29 -0.52 -14.65
C LYS A 304 -8.77 -0.33 -14.63
N LEU A 305 -8.15 -0.42 -13.44
CA LEU A 305 -6.69 -0.38 -13.32
C LEU A 305 -6.06 -1.64 -13.92
N ALA A 306 -6.64 -2.80 -13.66
CA ALA A 306 -6.15 -4.06 -14.20
C ALA A 306 -6.21 -4.09 -15.74
N ASP A 307 -7.33 -3.63 -16.32
CA ASP A 307 -7.50 -3.54 -17.77
C ASP A 307 -6.51 -2.56 -18.41
N GLU A 308 -6.27 -1.42 -17.76
CA GLU A 308 -5.31 -0.42 -18.24
C GLU A 308 -3.87 -0.96 -18.18
N LEU A 309 -3.48 -1.63 -17.08
CA LEU A 309 -2.19 -2.32 -17.01
C LEU A 309 -2.08 -3.39 -18.10
N ALA A 310 -3.08 -4.27 -18.22
CA ALA A 310 -3.07 -5.33 -19.22
C ALA A 310 -3.01 -4.81 -20.68
N SER A 311 -3.39 -3.54 -20.91
CA SER A 311 -3.31 -2.90 -22.23
C SER A 311 -1.94 -2.30 -22.57
N GLY A 312 -1.04 -2.18 -21.57
CA GLY A 312 0.29 -1.61 -21.73
C GLY A 312 1.33 -2.63 -22.24
N ASP A 313 2.50 -2.11 -22.61
CA ASP A 313 3.65 -2.92 -22.99
C ASP A 313 4.66 -3.05 -21.85
N PHE A 314 4.80 -2.01 -21.01
CA PHE A 314 5.60 -2.06 -19.79
C PHE A 314 5.19 -0.94 -18.79
N LEU A 315 5.57 -1.15 -17.51
CA LEU A 315 5.41 -0.15 -16.46
C LEU A 315 6.68 0.70 -16.32
N VAL A 316 6.55 2.01 -16.05
CA VAL A 316 7.66 2.87 -15.65
C VAL A 316 7.40 3.53 -14.29
N LEU A 317 8.39 3.51 -13.39
CA LEU A 317 8.39 4.24 -12.13
C LEU A 317 9.66 5.07 -11.98
N SER A 318 9.51 6.38 -11.78
CA SER A 318 10.61 7.36 -11.67
C SER A 318 10.91 7.78 -10.23
N SER A 319 10.37 7.08 -9.25
CA SER A 319 10.29 7.50 -7.85
C SER A 319 11.64 7.85 -7.22
N ASN A 320 11.64 8.88 -6.36
CA ASN A 320 12.75 9.21 -5.47
C ASN A 320 12.74 8.39 -4.17
N TYR A 321 11.56 7.92 -3.77
CA TYR A 321 11.35 7.17 -2.52
C TYR A 321 10.30 6.09 -2.74
N GLU A 322 10.64 4.87 -2.41
CA GLU A 322 9.72 3.74 -2.33
C GLU A 322 10.09 2.83 -1.15
N ASN A 323 9.16 2.00 -0.73
CA ASN A 323 9.47 0.87 0.12
C ASN A 323 9.25 -0.42 -0.68
N MET A 324 7.98 -0.82 -0.82
CA MET A 324 7.58 -1.93 -1.67
C MET A 324 6.34 -1.51 -2.47
N PRO A 325 6.51 -0.91 -3.66
CA PRO A 325 5.39 -0.43 -4.45
C PRO A 325 4.56 -1.59 -5.01
N VAL A 326 3.31 -1.69 -4.59
CA VAL A 326 2.41 -2.78 -4.99
C VAL A 326 2.16 -2.79 -6.50
N VAL A 327 2.21 -1.62 -7.14
CA VAL A 327 2.02 -1.51 -8.60
C VAL A 327 3.05 -2.29 -9.41
N ILE A 328 4.26 -2.51 -8.89
CA ILE A 328 5.24 -3.40 -9.54
C ILE A 328 4.71 -4.84 -9.55
N LEU A 329 4.14 -5.31 -8.44
CA LEU A 329 3.55 -6.64 -8.38
C LEU A 329 2.33 -6.76 -9.30
N GLU A 330 1.53 -5.70 -9.38
CA GLU A 330 0.35 -5.61 -10.24
C GLU A 330 0.75 -5.65 -11.74
N ALA A 331 1.82 -4.94 -12.12
CA ALA A 331 2.38 -4.97 -13.47
C ALA A 331 2.94 -6.35 -13.84
N LEU A 332 3.78 -6.92 -12.98
CA LEU A 332 4.32 -8.27 -13.18
C LEU A 332 3.21 -9.33 -13.24
N ALA A 333 2.16 -9.20 -12.41
CA ALA A 333 0.99 -10.08 -12.45
C ALA A 333 0.20 -9.95 -13.77
N SER A 334 0.28 -8.77 -14.41
CA SER A 334 -0.28 -8.50 -15.74
C SER A 334 0.68 -8.90 -16.88
N GLY A 335 1.84 -9.47 -16.56
CA GLY A 335 2.85 -9.88 -17.55
C GLY A 335 3.67 -8.73 -18.13
N LEU A 336 3.69 -7.56 -17.46
CA LEU A 336 4.44 -6.39 -17.91
C LEU A 336 5.82 -6.32 -17.27
N PRO A 337 6.91 -6.17 -18.05
CA PRO A 337 8.21 -5.82 -17.51
C PRO A 337 8.23 -4.40 -16.96
N VAL A 338 9.24 -4.07 -16.17
CA VAL A 338 9.27 -2.82 -15.41
C VAL A 338 10.57 -2.04 -15.67
N VAL A 339 10.46 -0.74 -15.95
CA VAL A 339 11.58 0.21 -15.83
C VAL A 339 11.38 0.99 -14.53
N SER A 340 12.36 0.99 -13.65
CA SER A 340 12.22 1.70 -12.38
C SER A 340 13.54 2.30 -11.89
N THR A 341 13.42 3.32 -11.06
CA THR A 341 14.54 3.79 -10.24
C THR A 341 14.87 2.79 -9.15
N ASN A 342 16.16 2.61 -8.88
CA ASN A 342 16.69 1.72 -7.84
C ASN A 342 16.62 2.37 -6.46
N VAL A 343 15.42 2.49 -5.90
CA VAL A 343 15.19 3.09 -4.58
C VAL A 343 14.48 2.13 -3.63
N GLY A 344 14.78 2.24 -2.35
CA GLY A 344 14.11 1.45 -1.31
C GLY A 344 14.29 -0.04 -1.49
N GLY A 345 13.18 -0.78 -1.51
CA GLY A 345 13.16 -2.23 -1.69
C GLY A 345 12.90 -2.69 -3.13
N ILE A 346 12.91 -1.79 -4.12
CA ILE A 346 12.58 -2.17 -5.52
C ILE A 346 13.54 -3.23 -6.05
N LYS A 347 14.84 -3.14 -5.73
CA LYS A 347 15.83 -4.16 -6.12
C LYS A 347 15.59 -5.56 -5.55
N GLU A 348 14.73 -5.69 -4.54
CA GLU A 348 14.31 -6.98 -4.00
C GLU A 348 13.18 -7.63 -4.83
N MET A 349 12.57 -6.83 -5.73
CA MET A 349 11.44 -7.23 -6.59
C MET A 349 11.86 -7.41 -8.05
N ILE A 350 12.78 -6.57 -8.53
CA ILE A 350 13.18 -6.47 -9.93
C ILE A 350 14.65 -6.87 -10.08
N ASP A 351 14.89 -7.83 -10.97
CA ASP A 351 16.17 -8.22 -11.54
C ASP A 351 16.10 -8.09 -13.07
N GLU A 352 17.18 -8.43 -13.77
CA GLU A 352 17.28 -8.33 -15.23
C GLU A 352 16.25 -9.17 -16.00
N THR A 353 15.67 -10.19 -15.38
CA THR A 353 14.61 -11.02 -15.97
C THR A 353 13.23 -10.39 -15.88
N LYS A 354 13.08 -9.31 -15.10
CA LYS A 354 11.80 -8.64 -14.83
C LYS A 354 11.78 -7.17 -15.27
N GLY A 355 12.97 -6.59 -15.55
CA GLY A 355 13.01 -5.21 -15.96
C GLY A 355 14.38 -4.55 -15.87
N ILE A 356 14.38 -3.22 -15.95
CA ILE A 356 15.58 -2.39 -15.94
C ILE A 356 15.53 -1.44 -14.74
N LEU A 357 16.61 -1.42 -13.96
CA LEU A 357 16.77 -0.48 -12.84
C LEU A 357 17.78 0.62 -13.20
N VAL A 358 17.46 1.85 -12.85
CA VAL A 358 18.33 3.03 -13.04
C VAL A 358 18.52 3.79 -11.75
N GLU A 359 19.58 4.59 -11.67
CA GLU A 359 19.80 5.47 -10.52
C GLU A 359 18.74 6.58 -10.45
N PRO A 360 18.23 6.93 -9.27
CA PRO A 360 17.22 7.97 -9.11
C PRO A 360 17.77 9.35 -9.50
N ARG A 361 16.86 10.23 -9.90
CA ARG A 361 17.17 11.63 -10.30
C ARG A 361 18.11 11.75 -11.49
N ASN A 362 18.14 10.74 -12.34
CA ASN A 362 18.90 10.75 -13.59
C ASN A 362 17.93 10.53 -14.75
N LYS A 363 17.46 11.63 -15.32
CA LYS A 363 16.46 11.60 -16.40
C LYS A 363 17.03 11.06 -17.71
N GLU A 364 18.32 11.26 -17.95
CA GLU A 364 19.03 10.75 -19.12
C GLU A 364 19.10 9.21 -19.07
N ALA A 365 19.52 8.66 -17.93
CA ALA A 365 19.55 7.20 -17.73
C ALA A 365 18.14 6.58 -17.75
N LEU A 366 17.13 7.30 -17.22
CA LEU A 366 15.74 6.84 -17.30
C LEU A 366 15.25 6.83 -18.75
N ALA A 367 15.56 7.86 -19.53
CA ALA A 367 15.23 7.92 -20.96
C ALA A 367 15.88 6.77 -21.74
N GLU A 368 17.17 6.50 -21.50
CA GLU A 368 17.89 5.38 -22.14
C GLU A 368 17.30 4.02 -21.78
N ALA A 369 16.93 3.81 -20.51
CA ALA A 369 16.28 2.59 -20.06
C ALA A 369 14.89 2.41 -20.68
N ILE A 370 14.11 3.48 -20.82
CA ILE A 370 12.80 3.45 -21.49
C ILE A 370 12.99 3.12 -22.97
N ILE A 371 13.96 3.75 -23.67
CA ILE A 371 14.27 3.45 -25.08
C ILE A 371 14.60 1.96 -25.23
N LYS A 372 15.51 1.45 -24.41
CA LYS A 372 15.88 0.04 -24.42
C LYS A 372 14.66 -0.86 -24.18
N MET A 373 13.77 -0.48 -23.26
CA MET A 373 12.56 -1.26 -22.98
C MET A 373 11.58 -1.20 -24.17
N ILE A 374 11.44 -0.08 -24.85
CA ILE A 374 10.63 0.02 -26.09
C ILE A 374 11.12 -1.00 -27.13
N GLU A 375 12.44 -1.17 -27.24
CA GLU A 375 13.04 -2.13 -28.19
C GLU A 375 12.93 -3.59 -27.75
N THR A 376 12.96 -3.85 -26.41
CA THR A 376 13.16 -5.21 -25.87
C THR A 376 12.01 -5.75 -25.00
N HIS A 377 10.90 -5.00 -24.81
CA HIS A 377 9.79 -5.48 -23.96
C HIS A 377 9.20 -6.81 -24.39
N ASN A 378 9.29 -7.14 -25.69
CA ASN A 378 8.83 -8.41 -26.24
C ASN A 378 9.75 -9.61 -25.92
N ASP A 379 10.97 -9.37 -25.45
CA ASP A 379 11.91 -10.42 -25.04
C ASP A 379 11.57 -10.98 -23.64
N TYR A 380 10.74 -10.27 -22.88
CA TYR A 380 10.27 -10.71 -21.57
C TYR A 380 9.09 -11.68 -21.72
N ASP A 381 9.17 -12.84 -21.06
CA ASP A 381 8.06 -13.80 -21.02
C ASP A 381 6.99 -13.38 -20.02
N PRO A 382 5.77 -13.00 -20.46
CA PRO A 382 4.70 -12.57 -19.57
C PRO A 382 4.29 -13.64 -18.54
N ASN A 383 4.37 -14.91 -18.89
CA ASN A 383 4.03 -16.00 -17.98
C ASN A 383 5.10 -16.15 -16.88
N TYR A 384 6.38 -15.99 -17.24
CA TYR A 384 7.46 -15.97 -16.26
C TYR A 384 7.29 -14.81 -15.27
N LEU A 385 7.03 -13.59 -15.77
CA LEU A 385 6.78 -12.40 -14.93
C LEU A 385 5.64 -12.65 -13.94
N ARG A 386 4.50 -13.14 -14.42
CA ARG A 386 3.34 -13.46 -13.59
C ARG A 386 3.64 -14.56 -12.57
N ASN A 387 4.28 -15.66 -12.98
CA ASN A 387 4.60 -16.76 -12.08
C ASN A 387 5.55 -16.34 -10.96
N SER A 388 6.48 -15.43 -11.22
CA SER A 388 7.38 -14.85 -10.20
C SER A 388 6.64 -14.12 -9.08
N VAL A 389 5.39 -13.70 -9.33
CA VAL A 389 4.52 -13.01 -8.35
C VAL A 389 3.61 -14.01 -7.62
N ILE A 390 3.06 -15.00 -8.33
CA ILE A 390 2.09 -15.97 -7.80
C ILE A 390 2.66 -16.68 -6.56
N GLU A 391 3.87 -17.20 -6.69
CA GLU A 391 4.50 -18.03 -5.67
C GLU A 391 4.78 -17.29 -4.36
N LYS A 392 4.97 -15.98 -4.42
CA LYS A 392 5.48 -15.20 -3.29
C LYS A 392 4.50 -14.15 -2.75
N TYR A 393 3.66 -13.57 -3.60
CA TYR A 393 2.90 -12.37 -3.30
C TYR A 393 1.37 -12.56 -3.38
N GLY A 394 0.90 -13.76 -3.73
CA GLY A 394 -0.52 -14.09 -3.76
C GLY A 394 -1.13 -14.22 -2.36
N TYR A 395 -2.46 -14.11 -2.28
CA TYR A 395 -3.19 -14.24 -1.01
C TYR A 395 -2.90 -15.55 -0.28
N GLU A 396 -2.84 -16.66 -0.98
CA GLU A 396 -2.61 -17.98 -0.37
C GLU A 396 -1.19 -18.10 0.17
N SER A 397 -0.17 -17.68 -0.59
CA SER A 397 1.23 -17.77 -0.19
C SER A 397 1.52 -16.89 1.02
N VAL A 398 1.06 -15.63 1.01
CA VAL A 398 1.22 -14.71 2.14
C VAL A 398 0.36 -15.15 3.33
N GLY A 399 -0.84 -15.68 3.09
CA GLY A 399 -1.71 -16.21 4.14
C GLY A 399 -1.09 -17.39 4.88
N LYS A 400 -0.52 -18.36 4.17
CA LYS A 400 0.25 -19.49 4.77
C LYS A 400 1.44 -19.00 5.58
N PHE A 401 2.16 -18.02 5.06
CA PHE A 401 3.28 -17.42 5.78
C PHE A 401 2.81 -16.72 7.07
N LEU A 402 1.74 -15.93 7.01
CA LEU A 402 1.14 -15.30 8.19
C LEU A 402 0.70 -16.33 9.22
N ASP A 403 0.04 -17.42 8.81
CA ASP A 403 -0.36 -18.50 9.69
C ASP A 403 0.84 -19.13 10.41
N SER A 404 1.93 -19.37 9.70
CA SER A 404 3.16 -19.94 10.28
C SER A 404 3.80 -19.04 11.34
N ILE A 405 3.75 -17.72 11.20
CA ILE A 405 4.32 -16.79 12.19
C ILE A 405 3.38 -16.49 13.36
N TYR A 406 2.10 -16.77 13.23
CA TYR A 406 1.12 -16.70 14.31
C TYR A 406 1.24 -17.92 15.25
N SER A 407 1.72 -19.03 14.73
CA SER A 407 2.00 -20.24 15.53
C SER A 407 3.09 -20.03 16.55
#